data_0780273d56448533eda6859bb34b8579
#
_entry.id   0780273d56448533eda6859bb34b8579
#
_cell.length_a   1.000
_cell.length_b   1.000
_cell.length_c   1.000
_cell.angle_alpha   90.00
_cell.angle_beta   90.00
_cell.angle_gamma   90.00
#
_symmetry.space_group_name_H-M   'P 1'
#
loop_
_entity.id
_entity.type
_entity.pdbx_description
1 polymer ?
#
loop_
_entity_poly.entity_id
_entity_poly.type
_entity_poly.pdbx_seq_one_letter_code
_entity_poly.pdbx_strand_id
1 'polypeptide(L)'
;MGRRMENESGKNKAAYIMFAAMSVLILLMCFLIYYLQNLRGNMQSVTLTENGIVNAELKTDFGTLLPGQASEYTIQLHCKDIGTYRLSFSYTAKEQSPLGKCVTVELTDGEECKASGNLGELLAGGALVTTQTFEESKTASLTVRYLMASDVGDDAQGANLNFDLKLTVEKIG
;
A
#
# COMPACT_ATOMS: atom_id res chain seq x y z
N MET A 1 34.58 -56.49 -15.12
CA MET A 1 34.74 -55.05 -15.43
C MET A 1 33.44 -54.23 -15.48
N GLY A 2 32.24 -54.85 -15.32
CA GLY A 2 30.94 -54.19 -15.48
C GLY A 2 30.38 -53.43 -14.25
N ARG A 3 30.79 -53.72 -13.01
CA ARG A 3 30.22 -53.11 -11.81
C ARG A 3 30.62 -51.66 -11.49
N ARG A 4 31.69 -51.15 -12.12
CA ARG A 4 32.18 -49.77 -11.87
C ARG A 4 31.43 -48.72 -12.67
N MET A 5 30.90 -49.04 -13.84
CA MET A 5 30.18 -48.08 -14.71
C MET A 5 28.74 -47.83 -14.22
N GLU A 6 28.05 -48.77 -13.58
CA GLU A 6 26.69 -48.56 -13.05
C GLU A 6 26.67 -47.60 -11.87
N ASN A 7 27.72 -47.55 -11.06
CA ASN A 7 27.79 -46.68 -9.88
C ASN A 7 28.06 -45.19 -10.24
N GLU A 8 28.71 -44.92 -11.37
CA GLU A 8 28.93 -43.53 -11.86
C GLU A 8 27.64 -42.94 -12.47
N SER A 9 26.86 -43.73 -13.18
CA SER A 9 25.58 -43.29 -13.75
C SER A 9 24.56 -42.91 -12.66
N GLY A 10 24.53 -43.62 -11.54
CA GLY A 10 23.67 -43.32 -10.40
C GLY A 10 24.04 -42.05 -9.67
N LYS A 11 25.34 -41.78 -9.49
CA LYS A 11 25.86 -40.55 -8.86
C LYS A 11 25.54 -39.29 -9.69
N ASN A 12 25.68 -39.39 -11.01
CA ASN A 12 25.35 -38.27 -11.90
C ASN A 12 23.86 -37.94 -11.90
N LYS A 13 22.97 -38.95 -11.88
CA LYS A 13 21.52 -38.75 -11.79
C LYS A 13 21.12 -38.09 -10.45
N ALA A 14 21.71 -38.50 -9.33
CA ALA A 14 21.48 -37.89 -8.03
C ALA A 14 21.95 -36.41 -7.99
N ALA A 15 23.10 -36.12 -8.59
CA ALA A 15 23.59 -34.76 -8.71
C ALA A 15 22.64 -33.88 -9.54
N TYR A 16 22.13 -34.35 -10.67
CA TYR A 16 21.15 -33.63 -11.48
C TYR A 16 19.85 -33.36 -10.74
N ILE A 17 19.33 -34.34 -9.97
CA ILE A 17 18.14 -34.17 -9.16
C ILE A 17 18.36 -33.12 -8.06
N MET A 18 19.53 -33.15 -7.40
CA MET A 18 19.87 -32.12 -6.40
C MET A 18 20.00 -30.73 -7.03
N PHE A 19 20.64 -30.61 -8.20
CA PHE A 19 20.73 -29.32 -8.91
C PHE A 19 19.34 -28.79 -9.30
N ALA A 20 18.45 -29.63 -9.81
CA ALA A 20 17.10 -29.26 -10.15
C ALA A 20 16.32 -28.80 -8.92
N ALA A 21 16.41 -29.54 -7.80
CA ALA A 21 15.75 -29.18 -6.55
C ALA A 21 16.26 -27.82 -5.98
N MET A 22 17.59 -27.60 -6.02
CA MET A 22 18.18 -26.32 -5.62
C MET A 22 17.71 -25.15 -6.50
N SER A 23 17.61 -25.36 -7.81
CA SER A 23 17.14 -24.32 -8.73
C SER A 23 15.69 -23.93 -8.46
N VAL A 24 14.82 -24.89 -8.20
CA VAL A 24 13.43 -24.66 -7.81
C VAL A 24 13.34 -23.92 -6.48
N LEU A 25 14.16 -24.28 -5.50
CA LEU A 25 14.21 -23.61 -4.19
C LEU A 25 14.65 -22.13 -4.33
N ILE A 26 15.66 -21.87 -5.15
CA ILE A 26 16.13 -20.51 -5.41
C ILE A 26 15.04 -19.67 -6.09
N LEU A 27 14.33 -20.22 -7.08
CA LEU A 27 13.21 -19.55 -7.74
C LEU A 27 12.07 -19.23 -6.77
N LEU A 28 11.72 -20.17 -5.88
CA LEU A 28 10.72 -19.95 -4.83
C LEU A 28 11.15 -18.86 -3.85
N MET A 29 12.42 -18.84 -3.44
CA MET A 29 12.96 -17.79 -2.57
C MET A 29 12.94 -16.42 -3.25
N CYS A 30 13.35 -16.32 -4.52
CA CYS A 30 13.28 -15.09 -5.30
C CYS A 30 11.84 -14.59 -5.43
N PHE A 31 10.89 -15.48 -5.71
CA PHE A 31 9.48 -15.15 -5.79
C PHE A 31 8.93 -14.66 -4.45
N LEU A 32 9.29 -15.33 -3.34
CA LEU A 32 8.89 -14.93 -2.00
C LEU A 32 9.45 -13.55 -1.62
N ILE A 33 10.74 -13.31 -1.92
CA ILE A 33 11.38 -12.00 -1.68
C ILE A 33 10.69 -10.91 -2.50
N TYR A 34 10.43 -11.15 -3.78
CA TYR A 34 9.72 -10.21 -4.65
C TYR A 34 8.31 -9.91 -4.12
N TYR A 35 7.58 -10.95 -3.72
CA TYR A 35 6.23 -10.83 -3.14
C TYR A 35 6.24 -10.03 -1.83
N LEU A 36 7.18 -10.33 -0.92
CA LEU A 36 7.34 -9.59 0.34
C LEU A 36 7.77 -8.13 0.13
N GLN A 37 8.61 -7.85 -0.87
CA GLN A 37 9.00 -6.47 -1.20
C GLN A 37 7.81 -5.69 -1.76
N ASN A 38 6.99 -6.33 -2.59
CA ASN A 38 5.78 -5.70 -3.14
C ASN A 38 4.74 -5.40 -2.06
N LEU A 39 4.56 -6.32 -1.10
CA LEU A 39 3.71 -6.09 0.08
C LEU A 39 4.24 -4.94 0.96
N ARG A 40 5.56 -4.85 1.18
CA ARG A 40 6.18 -3.78 1.96
C ARG A 40 6.13 -2.43 1.26
N GLY A 41 6.20 -2.40 -0.08
CA GLY A 41 6.12 -1.16 -0.86
C GLY A 41 4.80 -0.42 -0.68
N ASN A 42 3.73 -1.13 -0.38
CA ASN A 42 2.38 -0.59 -0.18
C ASN A 42 2.01 -0.38 1.30
N MET A 43 2.97 -0.49 2.22
CA MET A 43 2.72 -0.33 3.64
C MET A 43 3.58 0.80 4.20
N GLN A 44 2.95 1.77 4.86
CA GLN A 44 3.61 2.87 5.54
C GLN A 44 3.29 2.84 7.03
N SER A 45 4.28 3.16 7.86
CA SER A 45 4.14 3.14 9.32
C SER A 45 4.24 4.55 9.88
N VAL A 46 3.27 4.93 10.69
CA VAL A 46 3.21 6.22 11.39
C VAL A 46 3.11 5.97 12.89
N THR A 47 4.06 6.51 13.65
CA THR A 47 4.06 6.41 15.12
C THR A 47 3.40 7.64 15.70
N LEU A 48 2.37 7.43 16.51
CA LEU A 48 1.66 8.47 17.24
C LEU A 48 2.32 8.68 18.60
N THR A 49 2.57 9.95 18.95
CA THR A 49 3.21 10.34 20.21
C THR A 49 2.27 11.17 21.08
N GLU A 50 2.53 11.21 22.40
CA GLU A 50 1.70 11.90 23.39
C GLU A 50 1.50 13.41 23.15
N ASN A 51 2.42 14.05 22.42
CA ASN A 51 2.57 15.51 22.43
C ASN A 51 1.78 16.26 21.33
N GLY A 52 0.65 15.75 20.89
CA GLY A 52 -0.24 16.55 20.04
C GLY A 52 -0.19 16.18 18.54
N ILE A 53 -0.02 17.15 17.67
CA ILE A 53 -0.16 16.97 16.22
C ILE A 53 1.06 16.29 15.64
N VAL A 54 0.85 15.10 15.06
CA VAL A 54 1.85 14.42 14.21
C VAL A 54 1.51 14.72 12.76
N ASN A 55 2.47 15.28 12.03
CA ASN A 55 2.35 15.46 10.59
C ASN A 55 3.26 14.44 9.89
N ALA A 56 2.70 13.58 9.08
CA ALA A 56 3.42 12.62 8.28
C ALA A 56 3.16 12.83 6.79
N GLU A 57 4.22 12.94 6.01
CA GLU A 57 4.11 12.89 4.55
C GLU A 57 4.06 11.42 4.14
N LEU A 58 3.01 11.07 3.40
CA LEU A 58 2.80 9.72 2.93
C LEU A 58 3.23 9.61 1.47
N LYS A 59 3.88 8.50 1.13
CA LYS A 59 4.19 8.21 -0.27
C LYS A 59 2.92 7.88 -1.03
N THR A 60 2.76 8.46 -2.20
CA THR A 60 1.57 8.33 -3.05
C THR A 60 1.85 7.58 -4.35
N ASP A 61 2.91 6.76 -4.36
CA ASP A 61 3.23 5.93 -5.54
C ASP A 61 2.29 4.73 -5.59
N PHE A 62 1.21 4.88 -6.32
CA PHE A 62 0.22 3.84 -6.58
C PHE A 62 0.31 3.27 -8.00
N GLY A 63 1.42 3.55 -8.70
CA GLY A 63 1.66 3.05 -10.05
C GLY A 63 0.68 3.61 -11.08
N THR A 64 0.47 2.86 -12.16
CA THR A 64 -0.49 3.22 -13.22
C THR A 64 -1.87 2.73 -12.83
N LEU A 65 -2.81 3.66 -12.66
CA LEU A 65 -4.21 3.35 -12.40
C LEU A 65 -4.99 3.42 -13.72
N LEU A 66 -5.61 2.32 -14.12
CA LEU A 66 -6.42 2.24 -15.34
C LEU A 66 -7.91 2.42 -15.01
N PRO A 67 -8.74 2.85 -15.97
CA PRO A 67 -10.19 2.96 -15.78
C PRO A 67 -10.80 1.67 -15.25
N GLY A 68 -11.64 1.78 -14.23
CA GLY A 68 -12.27 0.66 -13.53
C GLY A 68 -11.34 -0.11 -12.57
N GLN A 69 -10.09 0.31 -12.40
CA GLN A 69 -9.15 -0.31 -11.46
C GLN A 69 -9.09 0.44 -10.14
N ALA A 70 -8.61 -0.26 -9.12
CA ALA A 70 -8.29 0.29 -7.81
C ALA A 70 -6.82 0.07 -7.50
N SER A 71 -6.23 1.01 -6.76
CA SER A 71 -4.93 0.88 -6.12
C SER A 71 -5.07 1.12 -4.63
N GLU A 72 -4.39 0.34 -3.83
CA GLU A 72 -4.51 0.35 -2.38
C GLU A 72 -3.15 0.41 -1.71
N TYR A 73 -3.06 1.12 -0.60
CA TYR A 73 -1.93 1.03 0.31
C TYR A 73 -2.40 1.10 1.76
N THR A 74 -1.64 0.47 2.64
CA THR A 74 -1.96 0.34 4.06
C THR A 74 -1.08 1.26 4.89
N ILE A 75 -1.70 2.01 5.78
CA ILE A 75 -1.03 2.83 6.79
C ILE A 75 -1.17 2.12 8.13
N GLN A 76 -0.02 1.76 8.73
CA GLN A 76 0.01 1.24 10.09
C GLN A 76 0.22 2.39 11.07
N LEU A 77 -0.73 2.56 11.97
CA LEU A 77 -0.67 3.52 13.05
C LEU A 77 -0.20 2.81 14.32
N HIS A 78 0.94 3.22 14.85
CA HIS A 78 1.46 2.71 16.12
C HIS A 78 1.22 3.76 17.19
N CYS A 79 0.35 3.45 18.15
CA CYS A 79 0.05 4.32 19.26
C CYS A 79 0.58 3.73 20.57
N LYS A 80 1.30 4.53 21.36
CA LYS A 80 1.77 4.14 22.69
C LYS A 80 0.75 4.49 23.78
N ASP A 81 -0.13 5.43 23.48
CA ASP A 81 -1.04 6.01 24.47
C ASP A 81 -2.49 5.63 24.18
N ILE A 82 -3.24 5.45 25.26
CA ILE A 82 -4.68 5.30 25.21
C ILE A 82 -5.31 6.64 24.81
N GLY A 83 -6.33 6.60 23.97
CA GLY A 83 -7.07 7.79 23.60
C GLY A 83 -7.75 7.70 22.24
N THR A 84 -8.50 8.73 21.95
CA THR A 84 -9.15 8.91 20.64
C THR A 84 -8.39 9.95 19.82
N TYR A 85 -8.08 9.60 18.60
CA TYR A 85 -7.30 10.43 17.68
C TYR A 85 -8.14 10.78 16.46
N ARG A 86 -8.08 12.06 16.07
CA ARG A 86 -8.60 12.53 14.79
C ARG A 86 -7.49 12.40 13.75
N LEU A 87 -7.80 11.75 12.65
CA LEU A 87 -6.92 11.54 11.50
C LEU A 87 -7.45 12.39 10.34
N SER A 88 -6.63 13.28 9.82
CA SER A 88 -6.99 14.16 8.71
C SER A 88 -6.02 13.94 7.55
N PHE A 89 -6.53 13.47 6.43
CA PHE A 89 -5.79 13.22 5.19
C PHE A 89 -6.02 14.39 4.24
N SER A 90 -4.99 15.21 4.04
CA SER A 90 -5.01 16.36 3.12
C SER A 90 -4.17 16.07 1.89
N TYR A 91 -4.67 16.51 0.75
CA TYR A 91 -4.11 16.26 -0.57
C TYR A 91 -3.67 17.59 -1.18
N THR A 92 -2.48 17.65 -1.74
CA THR A 92 -1.96 18.85 -2.40
C THR A 92 -1.53 18.51 -3.82
N ALA A 93 -2.18 19.08 -4.82
CA ALA A 93 -1.82 18.86 -6.21
C ALA A 93 -0.45 19.46 -6.52
N LYS A 94 0.43 18.70 -7.17
CA LYS A 94 1.67 19.22 -7.77
C LYS A 94 1.42 19.81 -9.15
N GLU A 95 0.47 19.23 -9.85
CA GLU A 95 0.06 19.64 -11.19
C GLU A 95 -1.46 19.56 -11.29
N GLN A 96 -2.06 20.44 -12.09
CA GLN A 96 -3.49 20.35 -12.38
C GLN A 96 -3.74 19.18 -13.33
N SER A 97 -4.64 18.29 -12.95
CA SER A 97 -5.01 17.14 -13.77
C SER A 97 -6.52 16.92 -13.77
N PRO A 98 -7.14 16.70 -14.92
CA PRO A 98 -8.54 16.35 -15.02
C PRO A 98 -8.86 15.01 -14.37
N LEU A 99 -7.86 14.11 -14.24
CA LEU A 99 -8.02 12.78 -13.62
C LEU A 99 -8.50 12.84 -12.17
N GLY A 100 -8.20 13.93 -11.43
CA GLY A 100 -8.65 14.04 -10.04
C GLY A 100 -10.17 13.89 -9.90
N LYS A 101 -10.95 14.34 -10.87
CA LYS A 101 -12.42 14.23 -10.86
C LYS A 101 -12.92 12.80 -11.10
N CYS A 102 -12.10 11.95 -11.73
CA CYS A 102 -12.43 10.58 -12.07
C CYS A 102 -11.99 9.57 -10.99
N VAL A 103 -11.35 10.03 -9.91
CA VAL A 103 -10.84 9.17 -8.85
C VAL A 103 -11.60 9.41 -7.56
N THR A 104 -12.13 8.34 -7.00
CA THR A 104 -12.69 8.30 -5.65
C THR A 104 -11.65 7.75 -4.70
N VAL A 105 -11.51 8.39 -3.54
CA VAL A 105 -10.64 7.95 -2.46
C VAL A 105 -11.51 7.41 -1.34
N GLU A 106 -11.21 6.21 -0.89
CA GLU A 106 -11.86 5.56 0.26
C GLU A 106 -10.82 5.29 1.34
N LEU A 107 -11.21 5.50 2.57
CA LEU A 107 -10.42 5.15 3.76
C LEU A 107 -11.17 4.05 4.49
N THR A 108 -10.55 2.88 4.62
CA THR A 108 -11.20 1.72 5.24
C THR A 108 -10.40 1.19 6.44
N ASP A 109 -11.10 0.61 7.41
CA ASP A 109 -10.57 -0.17 8.52
C ASP A 109 -11.13 -1.59 8.38
N GLY A 110 -10.32 -2.51 7.86
CA GLY A 110 -10.81 -3.78 7.38
C GLY A 110 -11.84 -3.60 6.25
N GLU A 111 -13.05 -4.10 6.43
CA GLU A 111 -14.15 -3.98 5.46
C GLU A 111 -14.99 -2.71 5.64
N GLU A 112 -14.82 -1.98 6.75
CA GLU A 112 -15.61 -0.79 7.06
C GLU A 112 -15.04 0.46 6.39
N CYS A 113 -15.84 1.11 5.55
CA CYS A 113 -15.49 2.42 4.99
C CYS A 113 -15.69 3.50 6.06
N LYS A 114 -14.60 4.15 6.47
CA LYS A 114 -14.61 5.21 7.49
C LYS A 114 -14.82 6.60 6.89
N ALA A 115 -14.31 6.83 5.70
CA ALA A 115 -14.48 8.09 4.97
C ALA A 115 -14.27 7.86 3.46
N SER A 116 -14.94 8.65 2.64
CA SER A 116 -14.73 8.68 1.19
C SER A 116 -14.90 10.07 0.62
N GLY A 117 -14.29 10.33 -0.53
CA GLY A 117 -14.40 11.62 -1.21
C GLY A 117 -13.84 11.58 -2.64
N ASN A 118 -14.23 12.54 -3.45
CA ASN A 118 -13.67 12.72 -4.79
C ASN A 118 -12.28 13.37 -4.69
N LEU A 119 -11.27 12.79 -5.35
CA LEU A 119 -9.89 13.29 -5.25
C LEU A 119 -9.77 14.72 -5.78
N GLY A 120 -10.52 15.12 -6.80
CA GLY A 120 -10.51 16.49 -7.31
C GLY A 120 -10.98 17.52 -6.28
N GLU A 121 -11.98 17.20 -5.46
CA GLU A 121 -12.44 18.03 -4.36
C GLU A 121 -11.41 18.06 -3.21
N LEU A 122 -10.78 16.93 -2.93
CA LEU A 122 -9.71 16.85 -1.93
C LEU A 122 -8.50 17.68 -2.32
N LEU A 123 -8.11 17.65 -3.59
CA LEU A 123 -7.02 18.48 -4.16
C LEU A 123 -7.36 19.97 -4.18
N ALA A 124 -8.63 20.33 -4.18
CA ALA A 124 -9.10 21.72 -4.09
C ALA A 124 -9.12 22.27 -2.66
N GLY A 125 -8.60 21.54 -1.68
CA GLY A 125 -8.50 21.94 -0.28
C GLY A 125 -9.42 21.17 0.66
N GLY A 126 -10.06 20.10 0.19
CA GLY A 126 -10.78 19.16 1.03
C GLY A 126 -9.84 18.28 1.84
N ALA A 127 -10.39 17.58 2.83
CA ALA A 127 -9.68 16.55 3.59
C ALA A 127 -10.61 15.39 3.93
N LEU A 128 -10.08 14.17 3.92
CA LEU A 128 -10.76 13.03 4.52
C LEU A 128 -10.45 13.00 6.02
N VAL A 129 -11.48 12.98 6.84
CA VAL A 129 -11.34 12.98 8.29
C VAL A 129 -12.02 11.76 8.88
N THR A 130 -11.30 11.07 9.76
CA THR A 130 -11.85 9.95 10.53
C THR A 130 -11.34 10.01 11.97
N THR A 131 -11.87 9.17 12.83
CA THR A 131 -11.41 9.01 14.22
C THR A 131 -11.02 7.57 14.47
N GLN A 132 -9.93 7.39 15.23
CA GLN A 132 -9.45 6.09 15.67
C GLN A 132 -9.26 6.08 17.18
N THR A 133 -9.85 5.10 17.85
CA THR A 133 -9.71 4.93 19.30
C THR A 133 -8.76 3.78 19.60
N PHE A 134 -7.82 4.03 20.49
CA PHE A 134 -6.88 3.03 21.03
C PHE A 134 -7.17 2.82 22.50
N GLU A 135 -7.58 1.62 22.87
CA GLU A 135 -7.86 1.25 24.27
C GLU A 135 -6.63 0.76 25.02
N GLU A 136 -5.60 0.34 24.31
CA GLU A 136 -4.30 -0.06 24.81
C GLU A 136 -3.23 0.33 23.78
N SER A 137 -1.94 0.23 24.16
CA SER A 137 -0.83 0.39 23.21
C SER A 137 -0.96 -0.60 22.04
N LYS A 138 -1.58 -0.19 20.95
CA LYS A 138 -1.96 -1.03 19.81
C LYS A 138 -1.51 -0.43 18.48
N THR A 139 -1.55 -1.31 17.50
CA THR A 139 -1.40 -0.95 16.11
C THR A 139 -2.78 -1.01 15.47
N ALA A 140 -3.18 0.03 14.75
CA ALA A 140 -4.32 0.04 13.86
C ALA A 140 -3.84 0.10 12.42
N SER A 141 -4.59 -0.52 11.51
CA SER A 141 -4.29 -0.50 10.08
C SER A 141 -5.42 0.17 9.34
N LEU A 142 -5.09 1.23 8.60
CA LEU A 142 -6.03 1.89 7.70
C LEU A 142 -5.58 1.66 6.26
N THR A 143 -6.53 1.33 5.39
CA THR A 143 -6.26 1.19 3.96
C THR A 143 -6.82 2.39 3.22
N VAL A 144 -5.97 3.05 2.45
CA VAL A 144 -6.37 4.09 1.49
C VAL A 144 -6.49 3.45 0.14
N ARG A 145 -7.66 3.56 -0.45
CA ARG A 145 -8.02 2.97 -1.72
C ARG A 145 -8.37 4.06 -2.72
N TYR A 146 -7.72 4.05 -3.86
CA TYR A 146 -8.02 4.91 -4.99
C TYR A 146 -8.76 4.10 -6.05
N LEU A 147 -9.98 4.51 -6.37
CA LEU A 147 -10.81 3.87 -7.39
C LEU A 147 -10.94 4.82 -8.57
N MET A 148 -10.47 4.39 -9.74
CA MET A 148 -10.72 5.13 -10.97
C MET A 148 -12.05 4.72 -11.57
N ALA A 149 -12.86 5.71 -11.95
CA ALA A 149 -14.12 5.45 -12.65
C ALA A 149 -13.86 4.63 -13.93
N SER A 150 -14.79 3.76 -14.27
CA SER A 150 -14.71 2.98 -15.52
C SER A 150 -14.97 3.83 -16.76
N ASP A 151 -15.74 4.92 -16.60
CA ASP A 151 -16.07 5.89 -17.64
C ASP A 151 -15.21 7.15 -17.44
N VAL A 152 -14.00 7.11 -18.00
CA VAL A 152 -13.07 8.24 -18.00
C VAL A 152 -13.16 8.93 -19.34
N GLY A 153 -13.59 10.20 -19.34
CA GLY A 153 -13.73 10.99 -20.57
C GLY A 153 -12.41 11.19 -21.31
N ASP A 154 -12.51 11.52 -22.60
CA ASP A 154 -11.35 11.67 -23.51
C ASP A 154 -10.34 12.70 -23.00
N ASP A 155 -10.78 13.75 -22.31
CA ASP A 155 -9.96 14.83 -21.76
C ASP A 155 -9.01 14.33 -20.63
N ALA A 156 -9.33 13.20 -20.00
CA ALA A 156 -8.51 12.60 -18.96
C ALA A 156 -7.62 11.46 -19.47
N GLN A 157 -7.79 11.02 -20.71
CA GLN A 157 -6.98 9.97 -21.30
C GLN A 157 -5.53 10.43 -21.49
N GLY A 158 -4.59 9.66 -20.98
CA GLY A 158 -3.16 9.98 -21.04
C GLY A 158 -2.69 11.10 -20.11
N ALA A 159 -3.58 11.67 -19.27
CA ALA A 159 -3.18 12.64 -18.25
C ALA A 159 -2.48 11.94 -17.08
N ASN A 160 -1.55 12.66 -16.45
CA ASN A 160 -0.88 12.21 -15.23
C ASN A 160 -1.53 12.86 -14.01
N LEU A 161 -1.50 12.15 -12.90
CA LEU A 161 -1.96 12.63 -11.61
C LEU A 161 -0.79 12.58 -10.60
N ASN A 162 -0.38 13.76 -10.14
CA ASN A 162 0.73 13.88 -9.19
C ASN A 162 0.33 14.82 -8.05
N PHE A 163 0.41 14.29 -6.82
CA PHE A 163 0.03 15.02 -5.62
C PHE A 163 0.83 14.53 -4.40
N ASP A 164 0.87 15.34 -3.37
CA ASP A 164 1.35 14.98 -2.06
C ASP A 164 0.17 14.66 -1.13
N LEU A 165 0.34 13.64 -0.30
CA LEU A 165 -0.59 13.28 0.75
C LEU A 165 0.04 13.51 2.11
N LYS A 166 -0.65 14.26 2.95
CA LYS A 166 -0.26 14.54 4.32
C LYS A 166 -1.29 13.99 5.30
N LEU A 167 -0.83 13.19 6.24
CA LEU A 167 -1.61 12.76 7.39
C LEU A 167 -1.32 13.68 8.58
N THR A 168 -2.34 14.32 9.09
CA THR A 168 -2.31 15.06 10.37
C THR A 168 -3.09 14.26 11.40
N VAL A 169 -2.47 14.01 12.55
CA VAL A 169 -3.07 13.27 13.66
C VAL A 169 -3.13 14.17 14.88
N GLU A 170 -4.30 14.25 15.49
CA GLU A 170 -4.58 15.05 16.68
C GLU A 170 -5.27 14.18 17.73
N LYS A 171 -4.76 14.17 18.97
CA LYS A 171 -5.42 13.53 20.10
C LYS A 171 -6.58 14.39 20.57
N ILE A 172 -7.79 13.82 20.65
CA ILE A 172 -9.03 14.55 20.97
C ILE A 172 -9.76 14.03 22.23
N GLY A 173 -9.27 12.92 22.79
CA GLY A 173 -9.86 12.33 24.00
C GLY A 173 -8.99 11.25 24.65
#